data_76671602707447f97e15d7c1a996246c
#
_entry.id   76671602707447f97e15d7c1a996246c
#
_cell.length_a   1.000
_cell.length_b   1.000
_cell.length_c   1.000
_cell.angle_alpha   90.00
_cell.angle_beta   90.00
_cell.angle_gamma   90.00
#
_symmetry.space_group_name_H-M   'P 1'
#
loop_
_entity.id
_entity.type
_entity.pdbx_description
1 polymer ?
#
loop_
_entity_poly.entity_id
_entity_poly.type
_entity_poly.pdbx_seq_one_letter_code
_entity_poly.pdbx_strand_id
1 'polypeptide(L)'
;MPVELARVAGVVGAAGLGVLFLAPGRWPRLAGLAGWAAGAAALLVYLEPVSGTLRLAAGAAGLALAGVALAFLFVRWPWLAAMTALALAPARIPVDLGGEQAKLLVPLYVVIAGAALALAWQLWRGDPRARELGPLAWPAAALVAWFGISLAWSDDVREGAVALVAFYLPFGLLALALARLPWSRRWLGALGLQLATMALVFAAIGIFQWVSRDVFWNPRVIVGNAYAPFYRVNSVFWDPSVYGRFLVVALLMLVVLVLFDRGARGALLAVLAIAAIWTGLAFSFSQSSFGALIAGVLAVGAIAWGRRAVVALAVVVTVLLAVGFAAESVRSELRRDVDRVTSGRYDLVKNGARIAADHPLFGVGLGGFERAYAARTGLTGDEPKRAASHTTPVTVAAETGMPGLALFAWLLTVPLVLGFRRASRSFAGRASLIVALAVLAIGVHSLFYNAFFEDPMAWGALGLSALVAAWRGDGR
;
A
#
# COMPACT_ATOMS: atom_id res chain seq x y z
N MET A 1 -29.65 -2.85 -1.59
CA MET A 1 -29.68 -1.37 -1.71
C MET A 1 -29.60 -0.99 -3.19
N PRO A 2 -30.33 0.01 -3.70
CA PRO A 2 -30.25 0.46 -5.09
C PRO A 2 -28.83 0.97 -5.44
N VAL A 3 -28.42 0.79 -6.70
CA VAL A 3 -27.09 1.21 -7.21
C VAL A 3 -26.86 2.71 -7.03
N GLU A 4 -27.90 3.53 -7.26
CA GLU A 4 -27.78 4.99 -7.11
C GLU A 4 -27.46 5.40 -5.66
N LEU A 5 -28.01 4.67 -4.70
CA LEU A 5 -27.71 4.93 -3.28
C LEU A 5 -26.26 4.54 -2.93
N ALA A 6 -25.73 3.47 -3.57
CA ALA A 6 -24.31 3.10 -3.42
C ALA A 6 -23.37 4.16 -4.01
N ARG A 7 -23.72 4.75 -5.17
CA ARG A 7 -22.98 5.88 -5.75
C ARG A 7 -22.92 7.07 -4.79
N VAL A 8 -24.07 7.46 -4.24
CA VAL A 8 -24.15 8.56 -3.25
C VAL A 8 -23.35 8.21 -2.00
N ALA A 9 -23.45 6.98 -1.49
CA ALA A 9 -22.70 6.53 -0.32
C ALA A 9 -21.18 6.61 -0.54
N GLY A 10 -20.69 6.24 -1.72
CA GLY A 10 -19.29 6.36 -2.09
C GLY A 10 -18.80 7.81 -2.07
N VAL A 11 -19.57 8.71 -2.67
CA VAL A 11 -19.27 10.16 -2.66
C VAL A 11 -19.27 10.71 -1.23
N VAL A 12 -20.28 10.37 -0.41
CA VAL A 12 -20.40 10.83 0.98
C VAL A 12 -19.21 10.33 1.83
N GLY A 13 -18.86 9.05 1.70
CA GLY A 13 -17.74 8.46 2.44
C GLY A 13 -16.40 9.10 2.07
N ALA A 14 -16.15 9.28 0.78
CA ALA A 14 -14.94 9.91 0.28
C ALA A 14 -14.86 11.40 0.62
N ALA A 15 -15.94 12.14 0.49
CA ALA A 15 -16.01 13.55 0.91
C ALA A 15 -15.81 13.68 2.43
N GLY A 16 -16.40 12.79 3.23
CA GLY A 16 -16.18 12.72 4.67
C GLY A 16 -14.72 12.57 5.03
N LEU A 17 -14.00 11.65 4.36
CA LEU A 17 -12.56 11.46 4.52
C LEU A 17 -11.77 12.69 4.05
N GLY A 18 -12.17 13.31 2.95
CA GLY A 18 -11.57 14.57 2.45
C GLY A 18 -11.69 15.70 3.46
N VAL A 19 -12.85 15.84 4.08
CA VAL A 19 -13.08 16.81 5.18
C VAL A 19 -12.18 16.50 6.38
N LEU A 20 -12.02 15.24 6.75
CA LEU A 20 -11.11 14.83 7.83
C LEU A 20 -9.66 15.22 7.56
N PHE A 21 -9.23 15.19 6.30
CA PHE A 21 -7.88 15.61 5.92
C PHE A 21 -7.68 17.11 5.95
N LEU A 22 -8.69 17.89 5.52
CA LEU A 22 -8.54 19.32 5.25
C LEU A 22 -9.09 20.26 6.36
N ALA A 23 -10.14 19.84 7.04
CA ALA A 23 -10.86 20.76 7.92
C ALA A 23 -10.04 21.18 9.14
N PRO A 24 -9.95 22.49 9.46
CA PRO A 24 -9.14 22.99 10.57
C PRO A 24 -9.81 22.82 11.95
N GLY A 25 -11.12 22.64 12.01
CA GLY A 25 -11.88 22.63 13.27
C GLY A 25 -12.36 21.23 13.70
N ARG A 26 -12.65 21.07 15.00
CA ARG A 26 -13.15 19.81 15.56
C ARG A 26 -14.53 19.41 15.02
N TRP A 27 -15.44 20.35 14.88
CA TRP A 27 -16.81 20.10 14.44
C TRP A 27 -16.91 19.66 12.97
N PRO A 28 -16.27 20.36 12.02
CA PRO A 28 -16.21 19.87 10.64
C PRO A 28 -15.56 18.48 10.54
N ARG A 29 -14.52 18.20 11.34
CA ARG A 29 -13.90 16.87 11.36
C ARG A 29 -14.79 15.78 11.92
N LEU A 30 -15.57 16.08 12.96
CA LEU A 30 -16.59 15.14 13.47
C LEU A 30 -17.66 14.87 12.42
N ALA A 31 -18.12 15.90 11.71
CA ALA A 31 -19.03 15.75 10.57
C ALA A 31 -18.40 14.92 9.45
N GLY A 32 -17.13 15.17 9.13
CA GLY A 32 -16.37 14.36 8.17
C GLY A 32 -16.26 12.89 8.58
N LEU A 33 -15.97 12.61 9.86
CA LEU A 33 -15.92 11.25 10.39
C LEU A 33 -17.28 10.57 10.34
N ALA A 34 -18.36 11.30 10.64
CA ALA A 34 -19.72 10.77 10.51
C ALA A 34 -20.08 10.45 9.05
N GLY A 35 -19.72 11.35 8.11
CA GLY A 35 -19.88 11.10 6.66
C GLY A 35 -19.09 9.90 6.16
N TRP A 36 -17.82 9.79 6.58
CA TRP A 36 -16.99 8.62 6.30
C TRP A 36 -17.63 7.33 6.82
N ALA A 37 -18.07 7.30 8.06
CA ALA A 37 -18.68 6.11 8.67
C ALA A 37 -20.03 5.76 8.02
N ALA A 38 -20.88 6.75 7.73
CA ALA A 38 -22.17 6.55 7.07
C ALA A 38 -21.99 6.02 5.64
N GLY A 39 -21.05 6.60 4.86
CA GLY A 39 -20.75 6.14 3.53
C GLY A 39 -20.18 4.71 3.52
N ALA A 40 -19.24 4.41 4.39
CA ALA A 40 -18.68 3.07 4.53
C ALA A 40 -19.74 2.03 4.94
N ALA A 41 -20.60 2.36 5.92
CA ALA A 41 -21.67 1.49 6.36
C ALA A 41 -22.71 1.23 5.25
N ALA A 42 -23.09 2.27 4.51
CA ALA A 42 -24.04 2.13 3.38
C ALA A 42 -23.45 1.28 2.25
N LEU A 43 -22.16 1.45 1.92
CA LEU A 43 -21.48 0.60 0.94
C LEU A 43 -21.38 -0.86 1.40
N LEU A 44 -21.13 -1.12 2.69
CA LEU A 44 -21.15 -2.48 3.25
C LEU A 44 -22.54 -3.12 3.12
N VAL A 45 -23.61 -2.35 3.40
CA VAL A 45 -24.98 -2.82 3.20
C VAL A 45 -25.27 -3.11 1.72
N TYR A 46 -24.73 -2.32 0.81
CA TYR A 46 -24.85 -2.57 -0.64
C TYR A 46 -24.18 -3.86 -1.08
N LEU A 47 -22.99 -4.14 -0.55
CA LEU A 47 -22.19 -5.31 -0.93
C LEU A 47 -22.72 -6.62 -0.32
N GLU A 48 -23.47 -6.55 0.76
CA GLU A 48 -24.04 -7.72 1.49
C GLU A 48 -22.99 -8.83 1.73
N PRO A 49 -21.85 -8.53 2.40
CA PRO A 49 -20.70 -9.43 2.46
C PRO A 49 -20.96 -10.74 3.20
N VAL A 50 -22.08 -10.86 3.93
CA VAL A 50 -22.45 -12.05 4.71
C VAL A 50 -23.93 -12.35 4.56
N SER A 51 -24.28 -13.55 4.13
CA SER A 51 -25.67 -14.01 4.08
C SER A 51 -26.22 -14.25 5.50
N GLY A 52 -27.31 -13.59 5.83
CA GLY A 52 -28.04 -13.76 7.09
C GLY A 52 -27.88 -12.60 8.06
N THR A 53 -29.00 -11.94 8.37
CA THR A 53 -29.08 -10.75 9.25
C THR A 53 -28.49 -10.98 10.65
N LEU A 54 -28.68 -12.17 11.21
CA LEU A 54 -28.18 -12.51 12.55
C LEU A 54 -26.65 -12.64 12.59
N ARG A 55 -26.02 -13.24 11.57
CA ARG A 55 -24.57 -13.36 11.46
C ARG A 55 -23.91 -12.01 11.22
N LEU A 56 -24.54 -11.16 10.38
CA LEU A 56 -24.11 -9.78 10.17
C LEU A 56 -24.16 -8.97 11.47
N ALA A 57 -25.26 -9.07 12.22
CA ALA A 57 -25.42 -8.37 13.48
C ALA A 57 -24.42 -8.84 14.55
N ALA A 58 -24.20 -10.16 14.68
CA ALA A 58 -23.23 -10.72 15.61
C ALA A 58 -21.79 -10.34 15.25
N GLY A 59 -21.44 -10.41 13.95
CA GLY A 59 -20.13 -9.97 13.46
C GLY A 59 -19.88 -8.48 13.69
N ALA A 60 -20.86 -7.64 13.37
CA ALA A 60 -20.80 -6.20 13.60
C ALA A 60 -20.68 -5.86 15.10
N ALA A 61 -21.42 -6.54 15.97
CA ALA A 61 -21.33 -6.37 17.41
C ALA A 61 -19.94 -6.77 17.95
N GLY A 62 -19.38 -7.90 17.49
CA GLY A 62 -18.03 -8.35 17.84
C GLY A 62 -16.95 -7.35 17.41
N LEU A 63 -17.03 -6.86 16.17
CA LEU A 63 -16.13 -5.84 15.65
C LEU A 63 -16.26 -4.52 16.41
N ALA A 64 -17.48 -4.11 16.77
CA ALA A 64 -17.74 -2.90 17.55
C ALA A 64 -17.12 -3.01 18.96
N LEU A 65 -17.32 -4.13 19.66
CA LEU A 65 -16.75 -4.37 20.98
C LEU A 65 -15.22 -4.37 20.94
N ALA A 66 -14.62 -5.09 19.99
CA ALA A 66 -13.18 -5.10 19.81
C ALA A 66 -12.65 -3.71 19.44
N GLY A 67 -13.36 -2.97 18.59
CA GLY A 67 -13.03 -1.59 18.24
C GLY A 67 -13.08 -0.65 19.44
N VAL A 68 -14.08 -0.75 20.31
CA VAL A 68 -14.18 0.04 21.55
C VAL A 68 -13.02 -0.28 22.50
N ALA A 69 -12.70 -1.57 22.70
CA ALA A 69 -11.56 -1.98 23.54
C ALA A 69 -10.25 -1.41 22.99
N LEU A 70 -10.01 -1.51 21.69
CA LEU A 70 -8.83 -0.93 21.03
C LEU A 70 -8.82 0.59 21.12
N ALA A 71 -9.97 1.26 20.97
CA ALA A 71 -10.06 2.71 21.12
C ALA A 71 -9.62 3.16 22.52
N PHE A 72 -10.05 2.47 23.58
CA PHE A 72 -9.60 2.76 24.93
C PHE A 72 -8.07 2.58 25.07
N LEU A 73 -7.52 1.51 24.50
CA LEU A 73 -6.07 1.28 24.50
C LEU A 73 -5.33 2.37 23.71
N PHE A 74 -5.83 2.79 22.56
CA PHE A 74 -5.18 3.79 21.71
C PHE A 74 -5.28 5.21 22.29
N VAL A 75 -6.34 5.54 23.02
CA VAL A 75 -6.42 6.79 23.78
C VAL A 75 -5.39 6.79 24.91
N ARG A 76 -5.20 5.66 25.59
CA ARG A 76 -4.26 5.53 26.74
C ARG A 76 -2.81 5.34 26.29
N TRP A 77 -2.57 4.57 25.22
CA TRP A 77 -1.27 4.26 24.64
C TRP A 77 -1.29 4.42 23.11
N PRO A 78 -1.22 5.65 22.60
CA PRO A 78 -1.44 5.93 21.16
C PRO A 78 -0.49 5.18 20.22
N TRP A 79 0.74 4.90 20.64
CA TRP A 79 1.74 4.17 19.87
C TRP A 79 1.33 2.73 19.52
N LEU A 80 0.42 2.13 20.30
CA LEU A 80 -0.11 0.79 20.01
C LEU A 80 -0.84 0.74 18.66
N ALA A 81 -1.48 1.83 18.24
CA ALA A 81 -2.18 1.85 16.95
C ALA A 81 -1.23 1.58 15.76
N ALA A 82 -0.02 2.16 15.79
CA ALA A 82 0.98 1.90 14.74
C ALA A 82 1.58 0.49 14.84
N MET A 83 1.89 0.04 16.07
CA MET A 83 2.48 -1.28 16.30
C MET A 83 1.53 -2.41 15.88
N THR A 84 0.24 -2.31 16.26
CA THR A 84 -0.77 -3.28 15.89
C THR A 84 -1.10 -3.22 14.40
N ALA A 85 -1.15 -2.03 13.79
CA ALA A 85 -1.36 -1.89 12.36
C ALA A 85 -0.23 -2.55 11.55
N LEU A 86 1.04 -2.33 11.95
CA LEU A 86 2.18 -2.97 11.29
C LEU A 86 2.16 -4.49 11.49
N ALA A 87 1.86 -4.98 12.70
CA ALA A 87 1.80 -6.41 12.99
C ALA A 87 0.73 -7.14 12.16
N LEU A 88 -0.40 -6.47 11.89
CA LEU A 88 -1.55 -7.04 11.19
C LEU A 88 -1.57 -6.71 9.69
N ALA A 89 -0.64 -5.90 9.20
CA ALA A 89 -0.54 -5.58 7.77
C ALA A 89 -0.41 -6.82 6.85
N PRO A 90 0.27 -7.91 7.21
CA PRO A 90 0.32 -9.13 6.41
C PRO A 90 -0.88 -10.07 6.60
N ALA A 91 -1.74 -9.85 7.61
CA ALA A 91 -2.78 -10.78 8.03
C ALA A 91 -4.03 -10.72 7.11
N ARG A 92 -3.94 -11.32 5.92
CA ARG A 92 -5.06 -11.47 4.99
C ARG A 92 -5.83 -12.75 5.29
N ILE A 93 -7.13 -12.60 5.60
CA ILE A 93 -8.05 -13.72 5.86
C ILE A 93 -8.96 -13.89 4.64
N PRO A 94 -9.09 -15.11 4.10
CA PRO A 94 -10.06 -15.37 3.04
C PRO A 94 -11.48 -15.23 3.62
N VAL A 95 -12.28 -14.37 3.00
CA VAL A 95 -13.69 -14.14 3.34
C VAL A 95 -14.51 -14.43 2.08
N ASP A 96 -15.55 -15.23 2.22
CA ASP A 96 -16.48 -15.49 1.13
C ASP A 96 -17.44 -14.30 0.98
N LEU A 97 -17.39 -13.64 -0.17
CA LEU A 97 -18.24 -12.52 -0.53
C LEU A 97 -19.15 -12.91 -1.69
N GLY A 98 -20.22 -13.65 -1.38
CA GLY A 98 -21.22 -14.00 -2.37
C GLY A 98 -20.73 -14.99 -3.46
N GLY A 99 -19.91 -15.98 -3.05
CA GLY A 99 -19.34 -17.01 -3.93
C GLY A 99 -17.95 -16.72 -4.44
N GLU A 100 -17.40 -15.53 -4.17
CA GLU A 100 -16.00 -15.20 -4.45
C GLU A 100 -15.20 -15.08 -3.15
N GLN A 101 -14.00 -15.67 -3.12
CA GLN A 101 -13.09 -15.54 -1.98
C GLN A 101 -12.29 -14.24 -2.06
N ALA A 102 -12.75 -13.20 -1.35
CA ALA A 102 -11.97 -12.00 -1.10
C ALA A 102 -10.99 -12.21 0.06
N LYS A 103 -9.77 -11.71 -0.08
CA LYS A 103 -8.72 -11.82 0.94
C LYS A 103 -8.58 -10.51 1.67
N LEU A 104 -9.42 -10.34 2.67
CA LEU A 104 -9.57 -9.10 3.42
C LEU A 104 -8.63 -9.05 4.62
N LEU A 105 -8.18 -7.85 4.96
CA LEU A 105 -7.38 -7.55 6.14
C LEU A 105 -8.27 -7.36 7.38
N VAL A 106 -9.16 -8.32 7.65
CA VAL A 106 -10.17 -8.21 8.71
C VAL A 106 -9.58 -7.79 10.06
N PRO A 107 -8.46 -8.37 10.56
CA PRO A 107 -7.87 -7.92 11.82
C PRO A 107 -7.40 -6.46 11.79
N LEU A 108 -6.90 -5.99 10.64
CA LEU A 108 -6.48 -4.61 10.48
C LEU A 108 -7.68 -3.65 10.46
N TYR A 109 -8.81 -4.04 9.90
CA TYR A 109 -10.02 -3.21 9.93
C TYR A 109 -10.53 -3.00 11.38
N VAL A 110 -10.35 -3.96 12.27
CA VAL A 110 -10.66 -3.78 13.70
C VAL A 110 -9.75 -2.73 14.33
N VAL A 111 -8.45 -2.76 13.99
CA VAL A 111 -7.49 -1.72 14.44
C VAL A 111 -7.90 -0.35 13.93
N ILE A 112 -8.30 -0.25 12.64
CA ILE A 112 -8.74 1.01 12.04
C ILE A 112 -10.04 1.51 12.69
N ALA A 113 -10.99 0.63 12.97
CA ALA A 113 -12.21 0.99 13.71
C ALA A 113 -11.89 1.52 15.11
N GLY A 114 -10.98 0.87 15.84
CA GLY A 114 -10.47 1.37 17.12
C GLY A 114 -9.79 2.74 17.01
N ALA A 115 -8.99 2.96 15.96
CA ALA A 115 -8.37 4.25 15.69
C ALA A 115 -9.39 5.33 15.33
N ALA A 116 -10.45 5.00 14.58
CA ALA A 116 -11.56 5.90 14.26
C ALA A 116 -12.31 6.34 15.52
N LEU A 117 -12.63 5.40 16.40
CA LEU A 117 -13.30 5.70 17.66
C LEU A 117 -12.41 6.52 18.61
N ALA A 118 -11.12 6.20 18.68
CA ALA A 118 -10.15 7.00 19.44
C ALA A 118 -10.05 8.44 18.89
N LEU A 119 -10.05 8.59 17.56
CA LEU A 119 -10.08 9.90 16.90
C LEU A 119 -11.37 10.65 17.20
N ALA A 120 -12.54 10.00 17.13
CA ALA A 120 -13.82 10.57 17.49
C ALA A 120 -13.80 11.15 18.91
N TRP A 121 -13.31 10.36 19.86
CA TRP A 121 -13.16 10.77 21.25
C TRP A 121 -12.21 11.98 21.41
N GLN A 122 -11.06 11.96 20.75
CA GLN A 122 -10.10 13.05 20.77
C GLN A 122 -10.68 14.35 20.19
N LEU A 123 -11.38 14.26 19.05
CA LEU A 123 -12.06 15.39 18.44
C LEU A 123 -13.16 15.95 19.35
N TRP A 124 -13.97 15.06 19.95
CA TRP A 124 -15.02 15.47 20.90
C TRP A 124 -14.46 16.21 22.11
N ARG A 125 -13.35 15.72 22.67
CA ARG A 125 -12.66 16.35 23.80
C ARG A 125 -11.90 17.64 23.42
N GLY A 126 -11.74 17.92 22.13
CA GLY A 126 -10.93 19.04 21.66
C GLY A 126 -9.43 18.85 21.89
N ASP A 127 -8.96 17.60 21.82
CA ASP A 127 -7.56 17.24 22.04
C ASP A 127 -6.67 17.90 20.96
N PRO A 128 -5.65 18.70 21.34
CA PRO A 128 -4.73 19.34 20.39
C PRO A 128 -3.87 18.34 19.58
N ARG A 129 -3.85 17.05 19.97
CA ARG A 129 -3.20 15.99 19.22
C ARG A 129 -3.91 15.66 17.91
N ALA A 130 -5.17 16.05 17.74
CA ALA A 130 -5.91 15.93 16.49
C ALA A 130 -5.38 16.92 15.42
N ARG A 131 -4.16 16.68 14.93
CA ARG A 131 -3.44 17.58 13.99
C ARG A 131 -3.90 17.40 12.54
N GLU A 132 -3.48 18.33 11.70
CA GLU A 132 -3.64 18.30 10.25
C GLU A 132 -2.54 17.45 9.59
N LEU A 133 -2.83 16.88 8.41
CA LEU A 133 -1.84 16.14 7.62
C LEU A 133 -0.75 17.03 7.00
N GLY A 134 -0.84 18.35 7.20
CA GLY A 134 0.10 19.29 6.60
C GLY A 134 0.10 19.22 5.06
N PRO A 135 1.27 19.21 4.40
CA PRO A 135 1.37 19.24 2.93
C PRO A 135 0.70 18.07 2.21
N LEU A 136 0.48 16.94 2.89
CA LEU A 136 -0.21 15.78 2.33
C LEU A 136 -1.73 15.88 2.35
N ALA A 137 -2.29 16.84 3.10
CA ALA A 137 -3.73 16.96 3.27
C ALA A 137 -4.46 17.14 1.93
N TRP A 138 -3.99 18.08 1.10
CA TRP A 138 -4.61 18.39 -0.18
C TRP A 138 -4.52 17.26 -1.20
N PRO A 139 -3.33 16.69 -1.51
CA PRO A 139 -3.27 15.59 -2.49
C PRO A 139 -4.04 14.34 -2.04
N ALA A 140 -4.04 14.02 -0.74
CA ALA A 140 -4.80 12.89 -0.21
C ALA A 140 -6.32 13.13 -0.29
N ALA A 141 -6.79 14.32 0.11
CA ALA A 141 -8.20 14.67 0.05
C ALA A 141 -8.73 14.73 -1.39
N ALA A 142 -7.99 15.39 -2.28
CA ALA A 142 -8.37 15.54 -3.68
C ALA A 142 -8.44 14.17 -4.39
N LEU A 143 -7.45 13.29 -4.15
CA LEU A 143 -7.44 11.96 -4.75
C LEU A 143 -8.62 11.11 -4.27
N VAL A 144 -8.84 11.03 -2.96
CA VAL A 144 -9.94 10.23 -2.41
C VAL A 144 -11.30 10.78 -2.83
N ALA A 145 -11.47 12.11 -2.83
CA ALA A 145 -12.69 12.74 -3.31
C ALA A 145 -12.93 12.44 -4.80
N TRP A 146 -11.90 12.52 -5.64
CA TRP A 146 -12.01 12.21 -7.07
C TRP A 146 -12.39 10.74 -7.30
N PHE A 147 -11.79 9.81 -6.57
CA PHE A 147 -12.15 8.40 -6.63
C PHE A 147 -13.59 8.14 -6.17
N GLY A 148 -14.03 8.77 -5.08
CA GLY A 148 -15.41 8.67 -4.64
C GLY A 148 -16.41 9.23 -5.65
N ILE A 149 -16.10 10.39 -6.24
CA ILE A 149 -16.93 11.00 -7.29
C ILE A 149 -16.95 10.14 -8.55
N SER A 150 -15.83 9.51 -8.92
CA SER A 150 -15.74 8.67 -10.12
C SER A 150 -16.62 7.41 -10.05
N LEU A 151 -17.07 7.02 -8.87
CA LEU A 151 -18.08 5.97 -8.73
C LEU A 151 -19.43 6.36 -9.34
N ALA A 152 -19.73 7.67 -9.47
CA ALA A 152 -21.01 8.14 -9.98
C ALA A 152 -21.25 7.75 -11.46
N TRP A 153 -20.19 7.59 -12.25
CA TRP A 153 -20.26 7.17 -13.64
C TRP A 153 -19.62 5.81 -13.91
N SER A 154 -19.26 5.07 -12.84
CA SER A 154 -18.67 3.73 -13.01
C SER A 154 -19.69 2.76 -13.65
N ASP A 155 -19.19 1.97 -14.60
CA ASP A 155 -19.93 0.84 -15.18
C ASP A 155 -19.96 -0.36 -14.24
N ASP A 156 -19.01 -0.43 -13.27
CA ASP A 156 -18.95 -1.45 -12.21
C ASP A 156 -18.98 -0.85 -10.82
N VAL A 157 -20.16 -0.43 -10.38
CA VAL A 157 -20.36 0.16 -9.05
C VAL A 157 -20.02 -0.82 -7.92
N ARG A 158 -20.20 -2.14 -8.16
CA ARG A 158 -19.88 -3.15 -7.14
C ARG A 158 -18.38 -3.20 -6.86
N GLU A 159 -17.56 -3.29 -7.90
CA GLU A 159 -16.10 -3.34 -7.77
C GLU A 159 -15.55 -2.01 -7.21
N GLY A 160 -16.08 -0.88 -7.69
CA GLY A 160 -15.74 0.43 -7.13
C GLY A 160 -16.13 0.60 -5.66
N ALA A 161 -17.27 0.05 -5.25
CA ALA A 161 -17.68 0.04 -3.84
C ALA A 161 -16.74 -0.83 -2.97
N VAL A 162 -16.32 -2.00 -3.48
CA VAL A 162 -15.30 -2.84 -2.82
C VAL A 162 -14.00 -2.07 -2.66
N ALA A 163 -13.52 -1.41 -3.71
CA ALA A 163 -12.29 -0.61 -3.65
C ALA A 163 -12.38 0.49 -2.58
N LEU A 164 -13.49 1.22 -2.52
CA LEU A 164 -13.70 2.28 -1.52
C LEU A 164 -13.73 1.72 -0.10
N VAL A 165 -14.59 0.72 0.18
CA VAL A 165 -14.83 0.27 1.55
C VAL A 165 -13.74 -0.66 2.10
N ALA A 166 -13.06 -1.39 1.23
CA ALA A 166 -11.98 -2.28 1.65
C ALA A 166 -10.62 -1.57 1.73
N PHE A 167 -10.39 -0.51 0.94
CA PHE A 167 -9.06 0.07 0.82
C PHE A 167 -9.02 1.58 1.04
N TYR A 168 -9.68 2.39 0.23
CA TYR A 168 -9.50 3.85 0.27
C TYR A 168 -9.98 4.48 1.56
N LEU A 169 -11.19 4.14 1.99
CA LEU A 169 -11.79 4.70 3.20
C LEU A 169 -11.06 4.25 4.48
N PRO A 170 -10.83 2.94 4.71
CA PRO A 170 -10.16 2.51 5.93
C PRO A 170 -8.68 2.89 5.96
N PHE A 171 -7.94 2.72 4.87
CA PHE A 171 -6.51 3.01 4.89
C PHE A 171 -6.21 4.52 4.85
N GLY A 172 -7.07 5.32 4.22
CA GLY A 172 -6.99 6.77 4.36
C GLY A 172 -7.16 7.22 5.81
N LEU A 173 -8.08 6.61 6.56
CA LEU A 173 -8.22 6.85 7.99
C LEU A 173 -6.99 6.35 8.78
N LEU A 174 -6.40 5.21 8.40
CA LEU A 174 -5.16 4.71 8.98
C LEU A 174 -4.02 5.74 8.81
N ALA A 175 -3.84 6.27 7.60
CA ALA A 175 -2.84 7.29 7.33
C ALA A 175 -3.04 8.52 8.22
N LEU A 176 -4.29 8.97 8.36
CA LEU A 176 -4.66 10.09 9.23
C LEU A 176 -4.37 9.80 10.70
N ALA A 177 -4.74 8.61 11.18
CA ALA A 177 -4.48 8.20 12.55
C ALA A 177 -2.99 8.18 12.86
N LEU A 178 -2.16 7.59 11.99
CA LEU A 178 -0.71 7.52 12.16
C LEU A 178 -0.04 8.91 12.12
N ALA A 179 -0.50 9.82 11.27
CA ALA A 179 0.01 11.18 11.19
C ALA A 179 -0.18 11.98 12.48
N ARG A 180 -1.15 11.61 13.30
CA ARG A 180 -1.54 12.33 14.52
C ARG A 180 -0.98 11.76 15.81
N LEU A 181 -0.31 10.63 15.77
CA LEU A 181 0.24 10.02 16.97
C LEU A 181 1.30 10.94 17.62
N PRO A 182 1.38 10.98 18.96
CA PRO A 182 2.44 11.68 19.67
C PRO A 182 3.73 10.85 19.61
N TRP A 183 4.45 10.99 18.50
CA TRP A 183 5.68 10.28 18.27
C TRP A 183 6.86 10.83 19.09
N SER A 184 7.71 9.90 19.55
CA SER A 184 9.02 10.19 20.11
C SER A 184 10.08 9.35 19.39
N ARG A 185 11.35 9.68 19.60
CA ARG A 185 12.48 8.86 19.09
C ARG A 185 12.37 7.39 19.53
N ARG A 186 11.93 7.17 20.78
CA ARG A 186 11.74 5.82 21.32
C ARG A 186 10.71 5.03 20.52
N TRP A 187 9.54 5.62 20.24
CA TRP A 187 8.46 4.91 19.56
C TRP A 187 8.72 4.71 18.08
N LEU A 188 9.32 5.70 17.39
CA LEU A 188 9.77 5.52 15.99
C LEU A 188 10.88 4.47 15.89
N GLY A 189 11.81 4.46 16.83
CA GLY A 189 12.85 3.42 16.92
C GLY A 189 12.25 2.03 17.19
N ALA A 190 11.27 1.92 18.09
CA ALA A 190 10.56 0.67 18.35
C ALA A 190 9.78 0.16 17.13
N LEU A 191 9.12 1.06 16.39
CA LEU A 191 8.43 0.70 15.13
C LEU A 191 9.41 0.20 14.07
N GLY A 192 10.58 0.84 13.94
CA GLY A 192 11.64 0.38 13.05
C GLY A 192 12.21 -0.98 13.47
N LEU A 193 12.42 -1.21 14.77
CA LEU A 193 12.85 -2.50 15.30
C LEU A 193 11.81 -3.58 15.04
N GLN A 194 10.52 -3.28 15.24
CA GLN A 194 9.44 -4.20 14.92
C GLN A 194 9.44 -4.58 13.43
N LEU A 195 9.57 -3.60 12.53
CA LEU A 195 9.66 -3.86 11.09
C LEU A 195 10.83 -4.77 10.73
N ALA A 196 12.03 -4.50 11.29
CA ALA A 196 13.21 -5.32 11.07
C ALA A 196 13.03 -6.75 11.60
N THR A 197 12.49 -6.89 12.81
CA THR A 197 12.23 -8.21 13.43
C THR A 197 11.21 -9.01 12.62
N MET A 198 10.10 -8.39 12.21
CA MET A 198 9.11 -9.04 11.35
C MET A 198 9.71 -9.46 10.02
N ALA A 199 10.52 -8.60 9.40
CA ALA A 199 11.19 -8.93 8.13
C ALA A 199 12.16 -10.12 8.28
N LEU A 200 12.91 -10.20 9.38
CA LEU A 200 13.78 -11.35 9.67
C LEU A 200 12.98 -12.64 9.88
N VAL A 201 11.90 -12.59 10.66
CA VAL A 201 11.02 -13.74 10.89
C VAL A 201 10.40 -14.20 9.56
N PHE A 202 9.89 -13.27 8.77
CA PHE A 202 9.28 -13.61 7.49
C PHE A 202 10.30 -14.11 6.46
N ALA A 203 11.53 -13.57 6.49
CA ALA A 203 12.62 -14.10 5.66
C ALA A 203 12.99 -15.53 6.09
N ALA A 204 13.09 -15.80 7.38
CA ALA A 204 13.36 -17.15 7.89
C ALA A 204 12.27 -18.15 7.47
N ILE A 205 10.98 -17.76 7.56
CA ILE A 205 9.86 -18.58 7.08
C ILE A 205 9.96 -18.81 5.56
N GLY A 206 10.29 -17.77 4.78
CA GLY A 206 10.47 -17.90 3.33
C GLY A 206 11.64 -18.83 2.97
N ILE A 207 12.76 -18.75 3.68
CA ILE A 207 13.90 -19.66 3.52
C ILE A 207 13.48 -21.09 3.87
N PHE A 208 12.75 -21.29 4.97
CA PHE A 208 12.20 -22.60 5.34
C PHE A 208 11.30 -23.16 4.21
N GLN A 209 10.36 -22.36 3.68
CA GLN A 209 9.50 -22.79 2.55
C GLN A 209 10.33 -23.17 1.31
N TRP A 210 11.42 -22.47 1.05
CA TRP A 210 12.29 -22.79 -0.08
C TRP A 210 13.03 -24.12 0.12
N VAL A 211 13.50 -24.40 1.33
CA VAL A 211 14.18 -25.65 1.68
C VAL A 211 13.22 -26.84 1.70
N SER A 212 12.07 -26.68 2.35
CA SER A 212 11.05 -27.73 2.48
C SER A 212 10.23 -27.95 1.22
N ARG A 213 10.28 -26.99 0.25
CA ARG A 213 9.43 -26.99 -0.94
C ARG A 213 7.94 -27.03 -0.63
N ASP A 214 7.56 -26.37 0.47
CA ASP A 214 6.18 -26.28 0.95
C ASP A 214 5.76 -24.82 1.18
N VAL A 215 4.71 -24.39 0.48
CA VAL A 215 4.07 -23.06 0.63
C VAL A 215 2.73 -23.25 1.30
N PHE A 216 2.44 -22.47 2.34
CA PHE A 216 1.39 -22.78 3.30
C PHE A 216 -0.04 -22.75 2.77
N TRP A 217 -0.44 -21.80 1.89
CA TRP A 217 -1.87 -21.61 1.62
C TRP A 217 -2.29 -20.97 0.30
N ASN A 218 -1.42 -20.50 -0.54
CA ASN A 218 -1.90 -19.94 -1.80
C ASN A 218 -1.91 -21.00 -2.93
N PRO A 219 -3.07 -21.55 -3.32
CA PRO A 219 -3.15 -22.56 -4.37
C PRO A 219 -2.53 -22.11 -5.69
N ARG A 220 -2.61 -20.81 -6.03
CA ARG A 220 -2.00 -20.27 -7.26
C ARG A 220 -0.48 -20.33 -7.23
N VAL A 221 0.13 -20.07 -6.06
CA VAL A 221 1.59 -20.17 -5.89
C VAL A 221 2.01 -21.64 -5.88
N ILE A 222 1.24 -22.51 -5.22
CA ILE A 222 1.49 -23.96 -5.19
C ILE A 222 1.47 -24.53 -6.62
N VAL A 223 0.39 -24.29 -7.36
CA VAL A 223 0.26 -24.75 -8.76
C VAL A 223 1.33 -24.10 -9.63
N GLY A 224 1.57 -22.78 -9.49
CA GLY A 224 2.60 -22.08 -10.24
C GLY A 224 3.98 -22.68 -10.05
N ASN A 225 4.34 -23.07 -8.82
CA ASN A 225 5.63 -23.70 -8.50
C ASN A 225 5.80 -25.09 -9.12
N ALA A 226 4.71 -25.82 -9.38
CA ALA A 226 4.76 -27.12 -10.04
C ALA A 226 5.20 -27.04 -11.52
N TYR A 227 4.96 -25.89 -12.16
CA TYR A 227 5.24 -25.68 -13.58
C TYR A 227 6.36 -24.68 -13.86
N ALA A 228 6.79 -23.90 -12.84
CA ALA A 228 7.84 -22.91 -13.00
C ALA A 228 9.24 -23.55 -12.93
N PRO A 229 10.23 -23.00 -13.67
CA PRO A 229 11.62 -23.48 -13.59
C PRO A 229 12.28 -23.13 -12.25
N PHE A 230 11.66 -22.32 -11.42
CA PHE A 230 12.15 -21.88 -10.10
C PHE A 230 11.04 -21.91 -9.07
N TYR A 231 11.39 -22.21 -7.83
CA TYR A 231 10.43 -22.29 -6.72
C TYR A 231 10.32 -20.94 -6.02
N ARG A 232 9.13 -20.34 -6.01
CA ARG A 232 8.82 -19.07 -5.38
C ARG A 232 8.22 -19.26 -3.99
N VAL A 233 8.68 -18.45 -3.04
CA VAL A 233 8.14 -18.44 -1.68
C VAL A 233 7.38 -17.15 -1.40
N ASN A 234 6.40 -17.22 -0.52
CA ASN A 234 5.57 -16.09 -0.10
C ASN A 234 5.52 -15.88 1.42
N SER A 235 6.23 -16.69 2.20
CA SER A 235 6.21 -16.64 3.66
C SER A 235 4.77 -16.72 4.20
N VAL A 236 4.37 -15.77 5.06
CA VAL A 236 3.00 -15.65 5.58
C VAL A 236 2.10 -14.80 4.68
N PHE A 237 2.63 -14.22 3.62
CA PHE A 237 1.86 -13.38 2.71
C PHE A 237 1.11 -14.22 1.68
N TRP A 238 0.06 -13.62 1.14
CA TRP A 238 -0.69 -14.29 0.08
C TRP A 238 0.09 -14.39 -1.24
N ASP A 239 0.90 -13.38 -1.57
CA ASP A 239 1.60 -13.28 -2.85
C ASP A 239 3.10 -13.03 -2.64
N PRO A 240 3.99 -13.69 -3.42
CA PRO A 240 5.43 -13.47 -3.35
C PRO A 240 5.87 -12.02 -3.59
N SER A 241 5.11 -11.25 -4.40
CA SER A 241 5.44 -9.85 -4.67
C SER A 241 5.09 -8.94 -3.49
N VAL A 242 4.01 -9.24 -2.76
CA VAL A 242 3.66 -8.54 -1.52
C VAL A 242 4.68 -8.83 -0.42
N TYR A 243 5.09 -10.09 -0.28
CA TYR A 243 6.18 -10.51 0.59
C TYR A 243 7.49 -9.77 0.26
N GLY A 244 7.91 -9.80 -1.00
CA GLY A 244 9.13 -9.14 -1.44
C GLY A 244 9.09 -7.62 -1.19
N ARG A 245 7.97 -6.96 -1.42
CA ARG A 245 7.77 -5.52 -1.14
C ARG A 245 7.95 -5.20 0.34
N PHE A 246 7.40 -6.01 1.25
CA PHE A 246 7.58 -5.85 2.68
C PHE A 246 9.07 -5.92 3.06
N LEU A 247 9.79 -6.91 2.53
CA LEU A 247 11.23 -7.07 2.77
C LEU A 247 12.04 -5.89 2.23
N VAL A 248 11.69 -5.34 1.05
CA VAL A 248 12.37 -4.18 0.46
C VAL A 248 12.27 -2.96 1.37
N VAL A 249 11.12 -2.67 1.96
CA VAL A 249 10.97 -1.54 2.88
C VAL A 249 11.89 -1.70 4.09
N ALA A 250 11.96 -2.91 4.66
CA ALA A 250 12.87 -3.19 5.77
C ALA A 250 14.35 -3.11 5.36
N LEU A 251 14.72 -3.63 4.19
CA LEU A 251 16.08 -3.54 3.65
C LEU A 251 16.54 -2.10 3.48
N LEU A 252 15.72 -1.25 2.86
CA LEU A 252 16.03 0.16 2.65
C LEU A 252 16.19 0.92 3.97
N MET A 253 15.35 0.62 4.97
CA MET A 253 15.50 1.15 6.32
C MET A 253 16.86 0.75 6.91
N LEU A 254 17.24 -0.52 6.85
CA LEU A 254 18.51 -1.01 7.37
C LEU A 254 19.72 -0.41 6.62
N VAL A 255 19.63 -0.24 5.30
CA VAL A 255 20.65 0.43 4.49
C VAL A 255 20.85 1.88 4.97
N VAL A 256 19.78 2.63 5.23
CA VAL A 256 19.89 3.98 5.81
C VAL A 256 20.57 3.94 7.17
N LEU A 257 20.27 2.98 8.03
CA LEU A 257 20.93 2.86 9.33
C LEU A 257 22.43 2.57 9.18
N VAL A 258 22.82 1.67 8.29
CA VAL A 258 24.24 1.37 8.02
C VAL A 258 25.00 2.61 7.52
N LEU A 259 24.41 3.38 6.60
CA LEU A 259 25.08 4.50 5.95
C LEU A 259 25.10 5.80 6.78
N PHE A 260 24.07 6.02 7.60
CA PHE A 260 23.86 7.29 8.31
C PHE A 260 24.00 7.18 9.83
N ASP A 261 24.09 5.97 10.43
CA ASP A 261 24.41 5.77 11.83
C ASP A 261 25.92 5.51 12.01
N ARG A 262 26.49 5.98 13.14
CA ARG A 262 27.92 5.87 13.42
C ARG A 262 28.30 4.70 14.36
N GLY A 263 27.33 3.94 14.83
CA GLY A 263 27.56 2.86 15.79
C GLY A 263 28.02 1.56 15.11
N ALA A 264 29.29 1.17 15.27
CA ALA A 264 29.86 -0.02 14.64
C ALA A 264 29.08 -1.32 14.92
N ARG A 265 28.63 -1.53 16.17
CA ARG A 265 27.83 -2.71 16.55
C ARG A 265 26.46 -2.70 15.88
N GLY A 266 25.80 -1.54 15.82
CA GLY A 266 24.52 -1.39 15.13
C GLY A 266 24.66 -1.64 13.64
N ALA A 267 25.72 -1.15 13.02
CA ALA A 267 26.02 -1.37 11.61
C ALA A 267 26.25 -2.86 11.28
N LEU A 268 27.00 -3.58 12.12
CA LEU A 268 27.23 -5.02 11.94
C LEU A 268 25.91 -5.81 12.01
N LEU A 269 25.08 -5.56 13.04
CA LEU A 269 23.79 -6.22 13.17
C LEU A 269 22.88 -5.91 12.00
N ALA A 270 22.86 -4.67 11.51
CA ALA A 270 22.10 -4.28 10.33
C ALA A 270 22.59 -4.97 9.05
N VAL A 271 23.92 -5.13 8.87
CA VAL A 271 24.49 -5.85 7.72
C VAL A 271 24.10 -7.33 7.75
N LEU A 272 24.17 -7.98 8.93
CA LEU A 272 23.73 -9.38 9.08
C LEU A 272 22.24 -9.54 8.81
N ALA A 273 21.42 -8.60 9.30
CA ALA A 273 20.00 -8.58 9.03
C ALA A 273 19.71 -8.36 7.53
N ILE A 274 20.44 -7.46 6.86
CA ILE A 274 20.34 -7.24 5.41
C ILE A 274 20.64 -8.54 4.66
N ALA A 275 21.69 -9.28 5.01
CA ALA A 275 22.04 -10.52 4.35
C ALA A 275 20.93 -11.57 4.48
N ALA A 276 20.37 -11.74 5.69
CA ALA A 276 19.28 -12.69 5.93
C ALA A 276 17.98 -12.30 5.19
N ILE A 277 17.60 -11.02 5.25
CA ILE A 277 16.38 -10.52 4.59
C ILE A 277 16.54 -10.56 3.06
N TRP A 278 17.73 -10.24 2.54
CA TRP A 278 18.06 -10.36 1.12
C TRP A 278 17.89 -11.78 0.60
N THR A 279 18.34 -12.80 1.37
CA THR A 279 18.15 -14.21 1.00
C THR A 279 16.67 -14.56 0.88
N GLY A 280 15.82 -14.12 1.84
CA GLY A 280 14.38 -14.28 1.75
C GLY A 280 13.77 -13.58 0.53
N LEU A 281 14.24 -12.35 0.22
CA LEU A 281 13.81 -11.61 -0.96
C LEU A 281 14.22 -12.33 -2.25
N ALA A 282 15.43 -12.87 -2.32
CA ALA A 282 15.90 -13.60 -3.49
C ALA A 282 14.97 -14.77 -3.84
N PHE A 283 14.54 -15.54 -2.86
CA PHE A 283 13.63 -16.69 -3.07
C PHE A 283 12.17 -16.27 -3.36
N SER A 284 11.80 -15.01 -3.23
CA SER A 284 10.50 -14.51 -3.69
C SER A 284 10.39 -14.49 -5.22
N PHE A 285 11.52 -14.37 -5.93
CA PHE A 285 11.60 -14.15 -7.38
C PHE A 285 10.67 -13.01 -7.86
N SER A 286 10.53 -11.96 -7.05
CA SER A 286 9.66 -10.82 -7.36
C SER A 286 10.43 -9.73 -8.11
N GLN A 287 10.27 -9.67 -9.43
CA GLN A 287 10.92 -8.66 -10.28
C GLN A 287 10.57 -7.23 -9.85
N SER A 288 9.31 -6.98 -9.49
CA SER A 288 8.85 -5.68 -9.01
C SER A 288 9.55 -5.26 -7.70
N SER A 289 9.81 -6.22 -6.82
CA SER A 289 10.52 -5.97 -5.55
C SER A 289 12.01 -5.69 -5.79
N PHE A 290 12.66 -6.42 -6.70
CA PHE A 290 14.05 -6.11 -7.09
C PHE A 290 14.17 -4.73 -7.73
N GLY A 291 13.26 -4.37 -8.64
CA GLY A 291 13.22 -3.03 -9.24
C GLY A 291 13.04 -1.93 -8.18
N ALA A 292 12.16 -2.14 -7.21
CA ALA A 292 11.94 -1.23 -6.09
C ALA A 292 13.20 -1.10 -5.20
N LEU A 293 13.89 -2.21 -4.91
CA LEU A 293 15.13 -2.18 -4.13
C LEU A 293 16.23 -1.43 -4.87
N ILE A 294 16.43 -1.67 -6.16
CA ILE A 294 17.42 -0.97 -6.98
C ILE A 294 17.14 0.53 -6.97
N ALA A 295 15.91 0.95 -7.22
CA ALA A 295 15.52 2.36 -7.18
C ALA A 295 15.79 3.00 -5.81
N GLY A 296 15.46 2.29 -4.71
CA GLY A 296 15.73 2.76 -3.35
C GLY A 296 17.24 2.87 -3.03
N VAL A 297 18.04 1.88 -3.43
CA VAL A 297 19.49 1.88 -3.23
C VAL A 297 20.15 3.00 -4.07
N LEU A 298 19.71 3.23 -5.30
CA LEU A 298 20.15 4.35 -6.12
C LEU A 298 19.82 5.69 -5.45
N ALA A 299 18.61 5.85 -4.92
CA ALA A 299 18.19 7.08 -4.25
C ALA A 299 19.01 7.33 -2.96
N VAL A 300 19.21 6.32 -2.12
CA VAL A 300 20.01 6.49 -0.90
C VAL A 300 21.48 6.70 -1.21
N GLY A 301 22.02 6.05 -2.23
CA GLY A 301 23.39 6.24 -2.72
C GLY A 301 23.61 7.66 -3.23
N ALA A 302 22.63 8.25 -3.93
CA ALA A 302 22.64 9.64 -4.36
C ALA A 302 22.85 10.61 -3.20
N ILE A 303 22.14 10.35 -2.10
CA ILE A 303 22.17 11.21 -0.91
C ILE A 303 23.47 10.99 -0.11
N ALA A 304 23.92 9.72 0.02
CA ALA A 304 25.09 9.38 0.81
C ALA A 304 26.42 9.79 0.16
N TRP A 305 26.54 9.59 -1.15
CA TRP A 305 27.83 9.71 -1.89
C TRP A 305 27.77 10.69 -3.06
N GLY A 306 26.61 11.31 -3.31
CA GLY A 306 26.42 12.30 -4.35
C GLY A 306 26.25 11.72 -5.76
N ARG A 307 26.09 12.61 -6.74
CA ARG A 307 25.70 12.27 -8.11
C ARG A 307 26.66 11.30 -8.83
N ARG A 308 27.96 11.38 -8.55
CA ARG A 308 28.97 10.51 -9.21
C ARG A 308 28.77 9.03 -8.87
N ALA A 309 28.48 8.73 -7.62
CA ALA A 309 28.21 7.36 -7.17
C ALA A 309 26.94 6.78 -7.79
N VAL A 310 25.90 7.61 -7.96
CA VAL A 310 24.67 7.21 -8.65
C VAL A 310 24.94 6.87 -10.09
N VAL A 311 25.70 7.71 -10.81
CA VAL A 311 26.05 7.43 -12.20
C VAL A 311 26.84 6.13 -12.30
N ALA A 312 27.85 5.92 -11.43
CA ALA A 312 28.63 4.68 -11.43
C ALA A 312 27.74 3.45 -11.16
N LEU A 313 26.85 3.51 -10.16
CA LEU A 313 25.95 2.41 -9.84
C LEU A 313 24.91 2.18 -10.96
N ALA A 314 24.36 3.24 -11.54
CA ALA A 314 23.45 3.15 -12.67
C ALA A 314 24.13 2.52 -13.90
N VAL A 315 25.39 2.87 -14.17
CA VAL A 315 26.17 2.23 -15.24
C VAL A 315 26.35 0.74 -14.96
N VAL A 316 26.73 0.35 -13.73
CA VAL A 316 26.87 -1.08 -13.36
C VAL A 316 25.56 -1.83 -13.55
N VAL A 317 24.43 -1.28 -13.05
CA VAL A 317 23.11 -1.89 -13.22
C VAL A 317 22.76 -2.00 -14.72
N THR A 318 22.98 -0.95 -15.50
CA THR A 318 22.70 -0.96 -16.94
C THR A 318 23.55 -2.00 -17.67
N VAL A 319 24.85 -2.12 -17.33
CA VAL A 319 25.73 -3.14 -17.90
C VAL A 319 25.26 -4.54 -17.54
N LEU A 320 24.92 -4.80 -16.28
CA LEU A 320 24.38 -6.10 -15.84
C LEU A 320 23.09 -6.47 -16.57
N LEU A 321 22.19 -5.51 -16.72
CA LEU A 321 20.95 -5.71 -17.49
C LEU A 321 21.27 -5.95 -18.97
N ALA A 322 22.15 -5.18 -19.57
CA ALA A 322 22.55 -5.34 -20.96
C ALA A 322 23.20 -6.71 -21.22
N VAL A 323 24.07 -7.17 -20.31
CA VAL A 323 24.65 -8.53 -20.39
C VAL A 323 23.57 -9.60 -20.25
N GLY A 324 22.63 -9.44 -19.32
CA GLY A 324 21.48 -10.34 -19.16
C GLY A 324 20.61 -10.40 -20.42
N PHE A 325 20.31 -9.24 -21.04
CA PHE A 325 19.54 -9.15 -22.28
C PHE A 325 20.35 -9.60 -23.53
N ALA A 326 21.68 -9.55 -23.49
CA ALA A 326 22.53 -10.02 -24.57
C ALA A 326 22.59 -11.57 -24.66
N ALA A 327 22.23 -12.26 -23.59
CA ALA A 327 22.17 -13.72 -23.59
C ALA A 327 21.18 -14.22 -24.67
N GLU A 328 21.66 -15.11 -25.54
CA GLU A 328 20.93 -15.65 -26.69
C GLU A 328 19.56 -16.24 -26.29
N SER A 329 19.50 -16.90 -25.12
CA SER A 329 18.28 -17.44 -24.53
C SER A 329 17.22 -16.37 -24.27
N VAL A 330 17.60 -15.22 -23.69
CA VAL A 330 16.67 -14.12 -23.40
C VAL A 330 16.24 -13.44 -24.69
N ARG A 331 17.19 -13.21 -25.63
CA ARG A 331 16.92 -12.55 -26.91
C ARG A 331 16.01 -13.40 -27.82
N SER A 332 16.20 -14.69 -27.83
CA SER A 332 15.39 -15.63 -28.65
C SER A 332 13.96 -15.73 -28.12
N GLU A 333 13.77 -15.73 -26.80
CA GLU A 333 12.45 -15.71 -26.15
C GLU A 333 11.72 -14.38 -26.40
N LEU A 334 12.40 -13.23 -26.24
CA LEU A 334 11.83 -11.90 -26.53
C LEU A 334 11.38 -11.73 -27.99
N ARG A 335 12.11 -12.36 -28.96
CA ARG A 335 11.74 -12.31 -30.37
C ARG A 335 10.56 -13.22 -30.71
N ARG A 336 10.35 -14.30 -29.93
CA ARG A 336 9.29 -15.28 -30.18
C ARG A 336 7.93 -14.82 -29.66
N ASP A 337 7.88 -14.28 -28.45
CA ASP A 337 6.63 -13.87 -27.85
C ASP A 337 6.87 -12.94 -26.63
N VAL A 338 6.67 -11.63 -26.82
CA VAL A 338 6.81 -10.63 -25.78
C VAL A 338 5.80 -10.86 -24.65
N ASP A 339 4.60 -11.33 -24.97
CA ASP A 339 3.56 -11.62 -23.99
C ASP A 339 3.93 -12.79 -23.09
N ARG A 340 4.54 -13.82 -23.65
CA ARG A 340 5.00 -14.98 -22.88
C ARG A 340 6.10 -14.57 -21.90
N VAL A 341 7.07 -13.76 -22.34
CA VAL A 341 8.16 -13.24 -21.47
C VAL A 341 7.63 -12.30 -20.40
N THR A 342 6.62 -11.50 -20.69
CA THR A 342 5.99 -10.58 -19.74
C THR A 342 4.83 -11.22 -18.98
N SER A 343 4.56 -12.53 -19.17
CA SER A 343 3.42 -13.24 -18.56
C SER A 343 2.08 -12.56 -18.87
N GLY A 344 1.87 -12.09 -20.09
CA GLY A 344 0.65 -11.43 -20.57
C GLY A 344 0.51 -9.97 -20.11
N ARG A 345 1.52 -9.40 -19.43
CA ARG A 345 1.44 -8.04 -18.89
C ARG A 345 1.52 -6.97 -19.97
N TYR A 346 2.19 -7.22 -21.08
CA TYR A 346 2.32 -6.26 -22.17
C TYR A 346 0.96 -5.89 -22.74
N ASP A 347 0.12 -6.88 -23.07
CA ASP A 347 -1.23 -6.63 -23.59
C ASP A 347 -2.15 -5.97 -22.56
N LEU A 348 -2.02 -6.33 -21.28
CA LEU A 348 -2.76 -5.68 -20.19
C LEU A 348 -2.43 -4.19 -20.09
N VAL A 349 -1.14 -3.83 -20.11
CA VAL A 349 -0.69 -2.44 -20.04
C VAL A 349 -1.10 -1.68 -21.32
N LYS A 350 -0.91 -2.28 -22.50
CA LYS A 350 -1.24 -1.69 -23.80
C LYS A 350 -2.74 -1.40 -23.91
N ASN A 351 -3.59 -2.36 -23.59
CA ASN A 351 -5.05 -2.16 -23.65
C ASN A 351 -5.53 -1.22 -22.55
N GLY A 352 -4.96 -1.30 -21.33
CA GLY A 352 -5.25 -0.34 -20.27
C GLY A 352 -4.90 1.11 -20.66
N ALA A 353 -3.73 1.32 -21.30
CA ALA A 353 -3.34 2.64 -21.79
C ALA A 353 -4.28 3.15 -22.91
N ARG A 354 -4.80 2.26 -23.75
CA ARG A 354 -5.81 2.61 -24.76
C ARG A 354 -7.14 2.98 -24.12
N ILE A 355 -7.61 2.26 -23.08
CA ILE A 355 -8.82 2.63 -22.34
C ILE A 355 -8.64 4.04 -21.74
N ALA A 356 -7.49 4.34 -21.14
CA ALA A 356 -7.19 5.67 -20.63
C ALA A 356 -7.18 6.76 -21.75
N ALA A 357 -6.66 6.43 -22.92
CA ALA A 357 -6.65 7.33 -24.08
C ALA A 357 -8.04 7.58 -24.66
N ASP A 358 -8.93 6.58 -24.65
CA ASP A 358 -10.30 6.70 -25.11
C ASP A 358 -11.18 7.51 -24.12
N HIS A 359 -10.82 7.51 -22.82
CA HIS A 359 -11.54 8.21 -21.75
C HIS A 359 -10.63 9.15 -20.94
N PRO A 360 -9.98 10.16 -21.55
CA PRO A 360 -8.86 10.89 -20.92
C PRO A 360 -9.25 11.77 -19.73
N LEU A 361 -10.49 12.28 -19.67
CA LEU A 361 -10.91 13.22 -18.63
C LEU A 361 -11.50 12.55 -17.40
N PHE A 362 -12.35 11.56 -17.58
CA PHE A 362 -13.12 10.96 -16.48
C PHE A 362 -12.78 9.49 -16.25
N GLY A 363 -12.12 8.84 -17.19
CA GLY A 363 -11.95 7.38 -17.18
C GLY A 363 -13.29 6.65 -17.33
N VAL A 364 -13.27 5.35 -17.08
CA VAL A 364 -14.46 4.48 -17.10
C VAL A 364 -15.18 4.38 -15.75
N GLY A 365 -14.74 5.17 -14.77
CA GLY A 365 -15.21 5.12 -13.39
C GLY A 365 -14.46 4.10 -12.52
N LEU A 366 -14.43 4.37 -11.22
CA LEU A 366 -13.76 3.52 -10.25
C LEU A 366 -14.30 2.09 -10.27
N GLY A 367 -13.42 1.08 -10.39
CA GLY A 367 -13.77 -0.33 -10.52
C GLY A 367 -14.17 -0.76 -11.93
N GLY A 368 -14.27 0.17 -12.90
CA GLY A 368 -14.71 -0.12 -14.26
C GLY A 368 -13.65 -0.75 -15.18
N PHE A 369 -12.39 -0.85 -14.75
CA PHE A 369 -11.28 -1.32 -15.58
C PHE A 369 -11.54 -2.70 -16.18
N GLU A 370 -11.94 -3.67 -15.37
CA GLU A 370 -12.12 -5.05 -15.78
C GLU A 370 -13.19 -5.20 -16.87
N ARG A 371 -14.34 -4.53 -16.71
CA ARG A 371 -15.41 -4.50 -17.73
C ARG A 371 -14.98 -3.84 -19.04
N ALA A 372 -14.32 -2.69 -18.94
CA ALA A 372 -13.81 -1.98 -20.11
C ALA A 372 -12.75 -2.81 -20.85
N TYR A 373 -11.89 -3.50 -20.11
CA TYR A 373 -10.89 -4.40 -20.68
C TYR A 373 -11.56 -5.60 -21.40
N ALA A 374 -12.52 -6.26 -20.74
CA ALA A 374 -13.26 -7.38 -21.32
C ALA A 374 -14.02 -6.97 -22.60
N ALA A 375 -14.72 -5.82 -22.57
CA ALA A 375 -15.41 -5.28 -23.74
C ALA A 375 -14.46 -5.02 -24.92
N ARG A 376 -13.25 -4.52 -24.63
CA ARG A 376 -12.24 -4.22 -25.67
C ARG A 376 -11.58 -5.47 -26.26
N THR A 377 -11.35 -6.49 -25.46
CA THR A 377 -10.62 -7.69 -25.86
C THR A 377 -11.52 -8.83 -26.32
N GLY A 378 -12.84 -8.69 -26.17
CA GLY A 378 -13.82 -9.75 -26.48
C GLY A 378 -13.80 -10.91 -25.49
N LEU A 379 -13.18 -10.75 -24.30
CA LEU A 379 -13.19 -11.77 -23.25
C LEU A 379 -14.60 -11.95 -22.72
N THR A 380 -15.11 -13.19 -22.77
CA THR A 380 -16.44 -13.55 -22.28
C THR A 380 -16.31 -14.64 -21.20
N GLY A 381 -17.21 -14.59 -20.19
CA GLY A 381 -17.29 -15.62 -19.14
C GLY A 381 -16.32 -15.42 -17.98
N ASP A 382 -15.89 -16.51 -17.33
CA ASP A 382 -15.07 -16.52 -16.10
C ASP A 382 -13.59 -16.09 -16.27
N GLU A 383 -13.23 -15.59 -17.45
CA GLU A 383 -11.87 -15.08 -17.72
C GLU A 383 -11.55 -13.66 -17.20
N PRO A 384 -12.51 -12.87 -16.69
CA PRO A 384 -12.25 -11.51 -16.16
C PRO A 384 -11.12 -11.45 -15.14
N LYS A 385 -10.87 -12.51 -14.42
CA LYS A 385 -9.75 -12.59 -13.44
C LYS A 385 -8.35 -12.37 -14.03
N ARG A 386 -8.23 -12.30 -15.35
CA ARG A 386 -7.00 -11.93 -16.07
C ARG A 386 -6.91 -10.44 -16.40
N ALA A 387 -7.99 -9.70 -16.21
CA ALA A 387 -8.11 -8.29 -16.65
C ALA A 387 -7.56 -7.24 -15.65
N ALA A 388 -6.86 -7.62 -14.59
CA ALA A 388 -6.16 -6.65 -13.75
C ALA A 388 -4.97 -6.06 -14.49
N SER A 389 -4.83 -4.72 -14.56
CA SER A 389 -3.78 -4.06 -15.36
C SER A 389 -2.34 -4.38 -14.93
N HIS A 390 -2.16 -4.96 -13.75
CA HIS A 390 -0.87 -5.19 -13.10
C HIS A 390 0.02 -3.94 -12.92
N THR A 391 -0.52 -2.73 -13.17
CA THR A 391 0.17 -1.47 -12.95
C THR A 391 -0.78 -0.41 -12.42
N THR A 392 -0.54 0.10 -11.23
CA THR A 392 -1.43 1.09 -10.59
C THR A 392 -1.61 2.36 -11.42
N PRO A 393 -0.58 3.00 -11.99
CA PRO A 393 -0.79 4.21 -12.80
C PRO A 393 -1.72 4.02 -13.99
N VAL A 394 -1.63 2.88 -14.69
CA VAL A 394 -2.49 2.59 -15.85
C VAL A 394 -3.92 2.34 -15.41
N THR A 395 -4.15 1.60 -14.32
CA THR A 395 -5.49 1.41 -13.74
C THR A 395 -6.09 2.75 -13.35
N VAL A 396 -5.35 3.58 -12.61
CA VAL A 396 -5.81 4.92 -12.20
C VAL A 396 -6.17 5.78 -13.40
N ALA A 397 -5.32 5.81 -14.43
CA ALA A 397 -5.60 6.58 -15.64
C ALA A 397 -6.83 6.05 -16.41
N ALA A 398 -7.00 4.74 -16.50
CA ALA A 398 -8.14 4.13 -17.17
C ALA A 398 -9.46 4.35 -16.41
N GLU A 399 -9.45 4.21 -15.08
CA GLU A 399 -10.66 4.34 -14.25
C GLU A 399 -11.05 5.78 -13.96
N THR A 400 -10.07 6.67 -13.75
CA THR A 400 -10.33 8.01 -13.23
C THR A 400 -9.77 9.14 -14.12
N GLY A 401 -9.30 8.78 -15.29
CA GLY A 401 -8.75 9.72 -16.28
C GLY A 401 -7.40 10.31 -15.88
N MET A 402 -6.89 11.22 -16.72
CA MET A 402 -5.64 11.95 -16.45
C MET A 402 -5.69 12.80 -15.17
N PRO A 403 -6.84 13.39 -14.75
CA PRO A 403 -6.92 14.06 -13.46
C PRO A 403 -6.60 13.14 -12.29
N GLY A 404 -7.15 11.91 -12.27
CA GLY A 404 -6.84 10.94 -11.23
C GLY A 404 -5.36 10.54 -11.22
N LEU A 405 -4.76 10.32 -12.40
CA LEU A 405 -3.33 10.06 -12.52
C LEU A 405 -2.48 11.23 -12.02
N ALA A 406 -2.85 12.47 -12.33
CA ALA A 406 -2.15 13.66 -11.86
C ALA A 406 -2.24 13.80 -10.32
N LEU A 407 -3.40 13.53 -9.74
CA LEU A 407 -3.59 13.52 -8.28
C LEU A 407 -2.78 12.41 -7.60
N PHE A 408 -2.71 11.23 -8.21
CA PHE A 408 -1.87 10.13 -7.72
C PHE A 408 -0.37 10.50 -7.79
N ALA A 409 0.09 11.08 -8.90
CA ALA A 409 1.45 11.56 -9.02
C ALA A 409 1.76 12.67 -7.99
N TRP A 410 0.83 13.59 -7.73
CA TRP A 410 0.96 14.60 -6.69
C TRP A 410 1.08 13.98 -5.30
N LEU A 411 0.20 13.01 -4.97
CA LEU A 411 0.26 12.30 -3.69
C LEU A 411 1.60 11.61 -3.46
N LEU A 412 2.23 11.04 -4.49
CA LEU A 412 3.55 10.41 -4.40
C LEU A 412 4.68 11.44 -4.32
N THR A 413 4.59 12.53 -5.06
CA THR A 413 5.67 13.54 -5.16
C THR A 413 5.89 14.27 -3.84
N VAL A 414 4.82 14.62 -3.12
CA VAL A 414 4.92 15.39 -1.86
C VAL A 414 5.79 14.68 -0.81
N PRO A 415 5.53 13.41 -0.41
CA PRO A 415 6.36 12.73 0.59
C PRO A 415 7.80 12.51 0.12
N LEU A 416 8.02 12.26 -1.18
CA LEU A 416 9.36 12.10 -1.73
C LEU A 416 10.17 13.40 -1.62
N VAL A 417 9.61 14.51 -2.07
CA VAL A 417 10.27 15.82 -2.00
C VAL A 417 10.56 16.21 -0.55
N LEU A 418 9.58 16.08 0.35
CA LEU A 418 9.73 16.42 1.75
C LEU A 418 10.78 15.54 2.44
N GLY A 419 10.74 14.24 2.20
CA GLY A 419 11.64 13.29 2.83
C GLY A 419 13.07 13.41 2.35
N PHE A 420 13.29 13.55 1.03
CA PHE A 420 14.64 13.70 0.47
C PHE A 420 15.27 15.05 0.81
N ARG A 421 14.52 16.16 0.82
CA ARG A 421 15.04 17.47 1.23
C ARG A 421 15.45 17.53 2.70
N ARG A 422 14.83 16.71 3.56
CA ARG A 422 15.15 16.62 4.99
C ARG A 422 16.18 15.57 5.34
N ALA A 423 16.60 14.76 4.37
CA ALA A 423 17.57 13.70 4.58
C ALA A 423 18.86 14.24 5.21
N SER A 424 19.22 13.69 6.36
CA SER A 424 20.44 14.06 7.09
C SER A 424 20.80 12.95 8.10
N ARG A 425 21.97 13.10 8.74
CA ARG A 425 22.42 12.15 9.78
C ARG A 425 21.70 12.31 11.12
N SER A 426 20.87 13.34 11.30
CA SER A 426 20.02 13.47 12.47
C SER A 426 18.98 12.35 12.52
N PHE A 427 18.44 12.05 13.70
CA PHE A 427 17.37 11.05 13.81
C PHE A 427 16.16 11.41 12.95
N ALA A 428 15.70 12.67 12.99
CA ALA A 428 14.60 13.15 12.18
C ALA A 428 14.89 13.05 10.68
N GLY A 429 16.12 13.37 10.25
CA GLY A 429 16.53 13.26 8.86
C GLY A 429 16.59 11.82 8.35
N ARG A 430 17.09 10.89 9.17
CA ARG A 430 17.05 9.45 8.85
C ARG A 430 15.62 8.93 8.77
N ALA A 431 14.77 9.29 9.72
CA ALA A 431 13.36 8.91 9.70
C ALA A 431 12.64 9.44 8.45
N SER A 432 12.90 10.71 8.08
CA SER A 432 12.36 11.31 6.84
C SER A 432 12.82 10.53 5.59
N LEU A 433 14.09 10.19 5.52
CA LEU A 433 14.65 9.43 4.41
C LEU A 433 14.07 8.01 4.33
N ILE A 434 13.98 7.30 5.45
CA ILE A 434 13.40 5.94 5.51
C ILE A 434 11.97 5.95 4.99
N VAL A 435 11.16 6.89 5.44
CA VAL A 435 9.75 6.98 5.01
C VAL A 435 9.65 7.34 3.53
N ALA A 436 10.46 8.28 3.04
CA ALA A 436 10.49 8.60 1.60
C ALA A 436 10.92 7.40 0.75
N LEU A 437 11.93 6.63 1.20
CA LEU A 437 12.35 5.40 0.51
C LEU A 437 11.27 4.32 0.53
N ALA A 438 10.49 4.21 1.61
CA ALA A 438 9.35 3.30 1.65
C ALA A 438 8.27 3.70 0.60
N VAL A 439 7.93 5.00 0.51
CA VAL A 439 7.00 5.51 -0.51
C VAL A 439 7.57 5.29 -1.92
N LEU A 440 8.86 5.57 -2.14
CA LEU A 440 9.52 5.33 -3.42
C LEU A 440 9.45 3.86 -3.82
N ALA A 441 9.84 2.97 -2.91
CA ALA A 441 9.87 1.53 -3.17
C ALA A 441 8.48 0.97 -3.50
N ILE A 442 7.45 1.36 -2.72
CA ILE A 442 6.07 0.93 -2.98
C ILE A 442 5.56 1.56 -4.28
N GLY A 443 5.89 2.82 -4.56
CA GLY A 443 5.55 3.49 -5.81
C GLY A 443 6.16 2.79 -7.03
N VAL A 444 7.47 2.50 -7.02
CA VAL A 444 8.14 1.75 -8.09
C VAL A 444 7.59 0.33 -8.23
N HIS A 445 7.37 -0.35 -7.11
CA HIS A 445 6.75 -1.68 -7.13
C HIS A 445 5.37 -1.65 -7.81
N SER A 446 4.61 -0.59 -7.60
CA SER A 446 3.25 -0.42 -8.16
C SER A 446 3.23 -0.16 -9.68
N LEU A 447 4.37 0.11 -10.29
CA LEU A 447 4.51 0.14 -11.76
C LEU A 447 4.38 -1.26 -12.38
N PHE A 448 4.62 -2.31 -11.60
CA PHE A 448 4.64 -3.70 -12.05
C PHE A 448 3.63 -4.59 -11.30
N TYR A 449 2.91 -4.02 -10.33
CA TYR A 449 1.94 -4.74 -9.50
C TYR A 449 0.83 -3.80 -9.04
N ASN A 450 -0.40 -4.03 -9.48
CA ASN A 450 -1.54 -3.15 -9.15
C ASN A 450 -2.04 -3.40 -7.73
N ALA A 451 -1.40 -2.82 -6.73
CA ALA A 451 -1.82 -2.93 -5.33
C ALA A 451 -1.29 -1.78 -4.46
N PHE A 452 -1.09 -0.57 -5.01
CA PHE A 452 -0.65 0.56 -4.20
C PHE A 452 -1.68 0.91 -3.14
N PHE A 453 -2.93 1.06 -3.53
CA PHE A 453 -4.02 1.48 -2.64
C PHE A 453 -4.54 0.35 -1.75
N GLU A 454 -4.33 -0.90 -2.15
CA GLU A 454 -4.66 -2.10 -1.38
C GLU A 454 -3.61 -2.43 -0.30
N ASP A 455 -2.52 -1.67 -0.26
CA ASP A 455 -1.42 -1.90 0.67
C ASP A 455 -1.50 -0.97 1.87
N PRO A 456 -1.78 -1.49 3.09
CA PRO A 456 -1.77 -0.68 4.30
C PRO A 456 -0.40 -0.04 4.59
N MET A 457 0.71 -0.64 4.10
CA MET A 457 2.04 -0.05 4.24
C MET A 457 2.21 1.21 3.41
N ALA A 458 1.58 1.30 2.22
CA ALA A 458 1.59 2.53 1.42
C ALA A 458 0.93 3.68 2.18
N TRP A 459 -0.27 3.45 2.71
CA TRP A 459 -0.99 4.44 3.49
C TRP A 459 -0.33 4.75 4.83
N GLY A 460 0.27 3.73 5.47
CA GLY A 460 1.08 3.90 6.67
C GLY A 460 2.29 4.81 6.41
N ALA A 461 3.01 4.59 5.32
CA ALA A 461 4.14 5.43 4.92
C ALA A 461 3.71 6.88 4.59
N LEU A 462 2.55 7.07 3.93
CA LEU A 462 1.97 8.40 3.70
C LEU A 462 1.65 9.10 5.02
N GLY A 463 1.01 8.43 5.98
CA GLY A 463 0.73 8.98 7.31
C GLY A 463 1.99 9.35 8.07
N LEU A 464 2.99 8.45 8.07
CA LEU A 464 4.28 8.71 8.71
C LEU A 464 5.06 9.84 8.03
N SER A 465 4.92 10.03 6.71
CA SER A 465 5.58 11.14 6.02
C SER A 465 5.00 12.50 6.44
N ALA A 466 3.69 12.59 6.64
CA ALA A 466 3.05 13.79 7.19
C ALA A 466 3.55 14.08 8.62
N LEU A 467 3.64 13.04 9.44
CA LEU A 467 4.17 13.15 10.80
C LEU A 467 5.62 13.66 10.82
N VAL A 468 6.52 13.01 10.06
CA VAL A 468 7.95 13.36 10.06
C VAL A 468 8.15 14.76 9.46
N ALA A 469 7.30 15.17 8.49
CA ALA A 469 7.30 16.51 7.95
C ALA A 469 6.93 17.58 9.00
N ALA A 470 6.03 17.27 9.92
CA ALA A 470 5.62 18.17 11.00
C ALA A 470 6.58 18.17 12.21
N TRP A 471 7.42 17.14 12.35
CA TRP A 471 8.29 16.97 13.51
C TRP A 471 9.46 17.94 13.49
N ARG A 472 9.48 18.87 14.45
CA ARG A 472 10.52 19.90 14.60
C ARG A 472 11.73 19.47 15.45
N GLY A 473 11.84 18.18 15.77
CA GLY A 473 12.81 17.67 16.73
C GLY A 473 12.27 17.74 18.17
N ASP A 474 12.75 16.84 19.04
CA ASP A 474 12.48 17.01 20.47
C ASP A 474 13.16 18.32 20.87
N GLY A 475 12.38 19.34 21.15
CA GLY A 475 12.89 20.49 21.87
C GLY A 475 13.62 19.96 23.10
N ARG A 476 14.85 20.47 23.33
CA ARG A 476 15.69 20.12 24.48
C ARG A 476 14.94 20.30 25.78
#